data_e5e7a42ef720e9ce77ed020b4d3a15f7
#
_entry.id   e5e7a42ef720e9ce77ed020b4d3a15f7
#
_cell.length_a   1.000
_cell.length_b   1.000
_cell.length_c   1.000
_cell.angle_alpha   90.00
_cell.angle_beta   90.00
_cell.angle_gamma   90.00
#
_symmetry.space_group_name_H-M   'P 1'
#
loop_
_entity.id
_entity.type
_entity.pdbx_description
1 polymer ?
#
loop_
_entity_poly.entity_id
_entity_poly.type
_entity_poly.pdbx_seq_one_letter_code
_entity_poly.pdbx_strand_id
1 'polypeptide(L)'
;STTEKFTDRRYSRAHVWRFDGGVEVPASSSPHVVPLPYSVEENVDPEEAYVAALSSCHMLFFLHFASDSGFVIDQYVDAAIGDMATIDGKSMIPNVTLRPKVTYAGDAPTANVEADLHHRAHDACFLANSVKTEITVAPVS
;
A
#
# COMPACT_ATOMS: atom_id res chain seq x y z
N SER A 1 -1.46 23.54 -30.39
CA SER A 1 -2.39 22.43 -30.65
C SER A 1 -2.31 21.40 -29.56
N THR A 2 -3.31 20.52 -29.51
CA THR A 2 -3.34 19.42 -28.53
C THR A 2 -2.14 18.48 -28.72
N THR A 3 -1.78 18.19 -29.97
CA THR A 3 -0.65 17.34 -30.32
C THR A 3 0.68 17.93 -29.81
N GLU A 4 0.88 19.22 -29.99
CA GLU A 4 2.09 19.90 -29.54
C GLU A 4 2.21 19.84 -28.01
N LYS A 5 1.12 20.11 -27.31
CA LYS A 5 1.10 20.03 -25.84
C LYS A 5 1.36 18.62 -25.35
N PHE A 6 0.88 17.61 -26.04
CA PHE A 6 1.13 16.22 -25.66
C PHE A 6 2.61 15.86 -25.86
N THR A 7 3.18 16.20 -27.01
CA THR A 7 4.54 15.80 -27.36
C THR A 7 5.62 16.53 -26.56
N ASP A 8 5.30 17.71 -26.02
CA ASP A 8 6.21 18.45 -25.14
C ASP A 8 5.97 18.14 -23.66
N ARG A 9 5.15 17.11 -23.37
CA ARG A 9 4.83 16.61 -22.05
C ARG A 9 3.96 17.53 -21.19
N ARG A 10 3.36 18.56 -21.80
CA ARG A 10 2.42 19.47 -21.11
C ARG A 10 0.99 18.98 -21.21
N TYR A 11 0.77 17.75 -20.78
CA TYR A 11 -0.57 17.16 -20.72
C TYR A 11 -0.89 16.71 -19.28
N SER A 12 -2.17 16.70 -18.92
CA SER A 12 -2.60 16.26 -17.60
C SER A 12 -2.44 14.75 -17.47
N ARG A 13 -1.94 14.30 -16.31
CA ARG A 13 -1.84 12.88 -15.97
C ARG A 13 -3.08 12.38 -15.23
N ALA A 14 -4.08 13.23 -15.07
CA ALA A 14 -5.35 12.82 -14.45
C ALA A 14 -6.04 11.73 -15.28
N HIS A 15 -6.49 10.70 -14.62
CA HIS A 15 -7.24 9.59 -15.22
C HIS A 15 -8.08 8.92 -14.16
N VAL A 16 -8.79 7.88 -14.53
CA VAL A 16 -9.66 7.14 -13.62
C VAL A 16 -9.36 5.66 -13.74
N TRP A 17 -9.25 4.98 -12.61
CA TRP A 17 -9.25 3.53 -12.55
C TRP A 17 -10.70 3.07 -12.40
N ARG A 18 -11.17 2.28 -13.33
CA ARG A 18 -12.52 1.72 -13.27
C ARG A 18 -12.43 0.23 -13.07
N PHE A 19 -13.00 -0.24 -11.96
CA PHE A 19 -12.99 -1.65 -11.61
C PHE A 19 -14.27 -2.33 -12.07
N ASP A 20 -14.22 -3.63 -12.27
CA ASP A 20 -15.35 -4.42 -12.78
C ASP A 20 -16.56 -4.39 -11.83
N GLY A 21 -16.34 -4.17 -10.54
CA GLY A 21 -17.42 -3.98 -9.56
C GLY A 21 -18.09 -2.61 -9.59
N GLY A 22 -17.64 -1.70 -10.45
CA GLY A 22 -18.24 -0.37 -10.63
C GLY A 22 -17.55 0.76 -9.86
N VAL A 23 -16.57 0.46 -9.00
CA VAL A 23 -15.84 1.50 -8.28
C VAL A 23 -14.91 2.23 -9.23
N GLU A 24 -14.93 3.57 -9.14
CA GLU A 24 -14.01 4.44 -9.88
C GLU A 24 -13.12 5.18 -8.89
N VAL A 25 -11.82 5.21 -9.20
CA VAL A 25 -10.83 5.90 -8.37
C VAL A 25 -10.13 6.97 -9.21
N PRO A 26 -10.27 8.26 -8.85
CA PRO A 26 -9.50 9.32 -9.49
C PRO A 26 -8.01 9.10 -9.25
N ALA A 27 -7.23 9.10 -10.31
CA ALA A 27 -5.81 8.77 -10.28
C ALA A 27 -4.99 9.81 -11.05
N SER A 28 -3.70 9.85 -10.78
CA SER A 28 -2.74 10.73 -11.44
C SER A 28 -1.33 10.26 -11.13
N SER A 29 -0.34 10.81 -11.83
CA SER A 29 1.03 10.74 -11.35
C SER A 29 1.18 11.55 -10.07
N SER A 30 2.14 11.16 -9.21
CA SER A 30 2.52 11.97 -8.06
C SER A 30 3.12 13.31 -8.51
N PRO A 31 2.90 14.42 -7.77
CA PRO A 31 3.59 15.69 -8.02
C PRO A 31 5.11 15.59 -7.90
N HIS A 32 5.62 14.59 -7.18
CA HIS A 32 7.06 14.32 -7.09
C HIS A 32 7.64 13.73 -8.38
N VAL A 33 6.79 13.13 -9.21
CA VAL A 33 7.17 12.54 -10.50
C VAL A 33 6.88 13.50 -11.65
N VAL A 34 5.70 14.12 -11.64
CA VAL A 34 5.28 15.08 -12.65
C VAL A 34 4.80 16.35 -11.94
N PRO A 35 5.42 17.51 -12.22
CA PRO A 35 5.06 18.73 -11.49
C PRO A 35 3.66 19.23 -11.84
N LEU A 36 3.07 19.97 -10.90
CA LEU A 36 1.82 20.67 -11.15
C LEU A 36 2.01 21.70 -12.27
N PRO A 37 1.00 21.99 -13.09
CA PRO A 37 -0.39 21.52 -13.03
C PRO A 37 -0.65 20.22 -13.81
N TYR A 38 0.40 19.49 -14.19
CA TYR A 38 0.29 18.30 -15.05
C TYR A 38 0.05 17.01 -14.27
N SER A 39 0.03 17.08 -12.94
CA SER A 39 -0.44 16.04 -12.04
C SER A 39 -1.51 16.62 -11.13
N VAL A 40 -2.25 15.73 -10.41
CA VAL A 40 -3.30 16.12 -9.46
C VAL A 40 -2.94 15.52 -8.10
N GLU A 41 -2.58 16.36 -7.16
CA GLU A 41 -2.08 15.94 -5.85
C GLU A 41 -3.10 15.11 -5.07
N GLU A 42 -4.38 15.46 -5.17
CA GLU A 42 -5.46 14.80 -4.42
C GLU A 42 -5.82 13.41 -4.97
N ASN A 43 -5.42 13.11 -6.21
CA ASN A 43 -5.72 11.84 -6.84
C ASN A 43 -4.72 10.77 -6.40
N VAL A 44 -5.14 9.52 -6.51
CA VAL A 44 -4.29 8.38 -6.13
C VAL A 44 -3.19 8.19 -7.18
N ASP A 45 -1.94 8.10 -6.75
CA ASP A 45 -0.83 7.76 -7.63
C ASP A 45 -0.50 6.26 -7.57
N PRO A 46 0.19 5.72 -8.58
CA PRO A 46 0.48 4.28 -8.63
C PRO A 46 1.32 3.79 -7.45
N GLU A 47 2.24 4.61 -6.96
CA GLU A 47 3.15 4.23 -5.88
C GLU A 47 2.41 4.09 -4.55
N GLU A 48 1.55 5.05 -4.21
CA GLU A 48 0.74 4.94 -2.98
C GLU A 48 -0.31 3.84 -3.09
N ALA A 49 -0.85 3.61 -4.29
CA ALA A 49 -1.76 2.49 -4.52
C ALA A 49 -1.07 1.15 -4.32
N TYR A 50 0.17 1.03 -4.77
CA TYR A 50 0.99 -0.16 -4.59
C TYR A 50 1.20 -0.46 -3.10
N VAL A 51 1.60 0.56 -2.34
CA VAL A 51 1.80 0.43 -0.89
C VAL A 51 0.48 0.08 -0.18
N ALA A 52 -0.62 0.74 -0.56
CA ALA A 52 -1.94 0.47 0.01
C ALA A 52 -2.39 -0.96 -0.27
N ALA A 53 -2.13 -1.48 -1.48
CA ALA A 53 -2.49 -2.85 -1.84
C ALA A 53 -1.71 -3.87 -1.00
N LEU A 54 -0.41 -3.65 -0.80
CA LEU A 54 0.42 -4.52 0.05
C LEU A 54 -0.05 -4.49 1.51
N SER A 55 -0.36 -3.31 2.02
CA SER A 55 -0.90 -3.13 3.37
C SER A 55 -2.24 -3.86 3.55
N SER A 56 -3.16 -3.66 2.60
CA SER A 56 -4.48 -4.27 2.62
C SER A 56 -4.42 -5.80 2.59
N CYS A 57 -3.58 -6.36 1.73
CA CYS A 57 -3.42 -7.81 1.61
C CYS A 57 -2.90 -8.41 2.93
N HIS A 58 -1.90 -7.79 3.53
CA HIS A 58 -1.36 -8.22 4.82
C HIS A 58 -2.44 -8.17 5.92
N MET A 59 -3.17 -7.06 5.99
CA MET A 59 -4.25 -6.89 6.98
C MET A 59 -5.28 -8.02 6.88
N LEU A 60 -5.72 -8.34 5.66
CA LEU A 60 -6.75 -9.37 5.47
C LEU A 60 -6.28 -10.73 5.98
N PHE A 61 -5.02 -11.09 5.74
CA PHE A 61 -4.46 -12.33 6.27
C PHE A 61 -4.25 -12.27 7.79
N PHE A 62 -3.81 -11.13 8.31
CA PHE A 62 -3.69 -10.95 9.76
C PHE A 62 -5.05 -11.15 10.45
N LEU A 63 -6.10 -10.52 9.92
CA LEU A 63 -7.44 -10.66 10.48
C LEU A 63 -7.92 -12.12 10.44
N HIS A 64 -7.61 -12.82 9.36
CA HIS A 64 -7.95 -14.24 9.23
C HIS A 64 -7.29 -15.08 10.32
N PHE A 65 -5.98 -14.93 10.51
CA PHE A 65 -5.25 -15.71 11.52
C PHE A 65 -5.61 -15.29 12.94
N ALA A 66 -5.87 -14.01 13.18
CA ALA A 66 -6.34 -13.52 14.47
C ALA A 66 -7.71 -14.13 14.82
N SER A 67 -8.62 -14.17 13.84
CA SER A 67 -9.93 -14.79 13.99
C SER A 67 -9.81 -16.27 14.36
N ASP A 68 -8.97 -17.01 13.64
CA ASP A 68 -8.73 -18.42 13.91
C ASP A 68 -8.19 -18.66 15.33
N SER A 69 -7.44 -17.69 15.85
CA SER A 69 -6.85 -17.76 17.20
C SER A 69 -7.79 -17.25 18.29
N GLY A 70 -8.99 -16.81 17.93
CA GLY A 70 -10.00 -16.36 18.88
C GLY A 70 -9.88 -14.90 19.31
N PHE A 71 -9.03 -14.12 18.67
CA PHE A 71 -8.91 -12.68 18.96
C PHE A 71 -9.94 -11.88 18.18
N VAL A 72 -10.47 -10.84 18.81
CA VAL A 72 -11.43 -9.92 18.18
C VAL A 72 -10.73 -8.58 17.96
N ILE A 73 -10.69 -8.15 16.71
CA ILE A 73 -10.05 -6.89 16.32
C ILE A 73 -11.10 -5.80 16.28
N ASP A 74 -10.87 -4.75 17.06
CA ASP A 74 -11.73 -3.56 17.07
C ASP A 74 -11.31 -2.56 15.99
N GLN A 75 -10.00 -2.34 15.86
CA GLN A 75 -9.46 -1.41 14.89
C GLN A 75 -8.10 -1.87 14.37
N TYR A 76 -7.86 -1.64 13.10
CA TYR A 76 -6.58 -1.90 12.45
C TYR A 76 -6.20 -0.66 11.63
N VAL A 77 -5.07 -0.05 11.95
CA VAL A 77 -4.58 1.14 11.24
C VAL A 77 -3.12 0.91 10.86
N ASP A 78 -2.81 1.05 9.59
CA ASP A 78 -1.46 0.91 9.08
C ASP A 78 -1.02 2.22 8.41
N ALA A 79 0.01 2.85 8.95
CA ALA A 79 0.65 4.01 8.36
C ALA A 79 1.85 3.55 7.53
N ALA A 80 1.60 2.73 6.52
CA ALA A 80 2.61 2.10 5.68
C ALA A 80 3.43 3.14 4.90
N ILE A 81 4.72 2.83 4.70
CA ILE A 81 5.65 3.69 3.96
C ILE A 81 6.35 2.86 2.89
N GLY A 82 6.33 3.37 1.65
CA GLY A 82 7.17 2.85 0.59
C GLY A 82 8.35 3.80 0.36
N ASP A 83 9.54 3.24 0.22
CA ASP A 83 10.75 4.01 -0.08
C ASP A 83 11.11 3.87 -1.55
N MET A 84 11.25 5.02 -2.25
CA MET A 84 11.71 5.04 -3.62
C MET A 84 13.24 5.10 -3.66
N ALA A 85 13.84 4.36 -4.57
CA ALA A 85 15.28 4.41 -4.81
C ALA A 85 15.60 4.13 -6.27
N THR A 86 16.75 4.60 -6.72
CA THR A 86 17.28 4.28 -8.05
C THR A 86 18.38 3.24 -7.89
N ILE A 87 18.18 2.06 -8.48
CA ILE A 87 19.10 0.95 -8.42
C ILE A 87 19.43 0.53 -9.86
N ASP A 88 20.71 0.49 -10.21
CA ASP A 88 21.16 0.15 -11.56
C ASP A 88 20.48 0.99 -12.65
N GLY A 89 20.32 2.30 -12.37
CA GLY A 89 19.71 3.25 -13.30
C GLY A 89 18.20 3.18 -13.40
N LYS A 90 17.54 2.35 -12.59
CA LYS A 90 16.07 2.19 -12.59
C LYS A 90 15.49 2.63 -11.26
N SER A 91 14.46 3.48 -11.34
CA SER A 91 13.71 3.89 -10.15
C SER A 91 12.72 2.78 -9.76
N MET A 92 12.69 2.45 -8.47
CA MET A 92 11.85 1.38 -7.97
C MET A 92 11.51 1.60 -6.49
N ILE A 93 10.64 0.75 -5.96
CA ILE A 93 10.32 0.71 -4.53
C ILE A 93 10.96 -0.55 -3.95
N PRO A 94 12.22 -0.49 -3.47
CA PRO A 94 12.88 -1.68 -2.96
C PRO A 94 12.35 -2.14 -1.61
N ASN A 95 11.78 -1.22 -0.82
CA ASN A 95 11.28 -1.53 0.53
C ASN A 95 9.92 -0.89 0.76
N VAL A 96 9.04 -1.64 1.41
CA VAL A 96 7.80 -1.14 2.00
C VAL A 96 7.80 -1.56 3.47
N THR A 97 7.54 -0.61 4.36
CA THR A 97 7.40 -0.87 5.79
C THR A 97 5.94 -0.72 6.18
N LEU A 98 5.33 -1.82 6.59
CA LEU A 98 4.01 -1.82 7.16
C LEU A 98 4.13 -1.51 8.66
N ARG A 99 3.30 -0.59 9.16
CA ARG A 99 3.32 -0.16 10.56
C ARG A 99 1.94 -0.30 11.17
N PRO A 100 1.43 -1.53 11.28
CA PRO A 100 0.08 -1.76 11.76
C PRO A 100 -0.03 -1.51 13.26
N LYS A 101 -1.07 -0.78 13.64
CA LYS A 101 -1.51 -0.63 15.03
C LYS A 101 -2.85 -1.33 15.16
N VAL A 102 -2.89 -2.37 15.97
CA VAL A 102 -4.07 -3.20 16.14
C VAL A 102 -4.66 -2.95 17.53
N THR A 103 -5.95 -2.66 17.56
CA THR A 103 -6.72 -2.51 18.80
C THR A 103 -7.67 -3.70 18.93
N TYR A 104 -7.64 -4.36 20.07
CA TYR A 104 -8.44 -5.56 20.32
C TYR A 104 -9.67 -5.22 21.17
N ALA A 105 -10.78 -5.91 20.88
CA ALA A 105 -11.94 -5.95 21.75
C ALA A 105 -11.78 -7.17 22.68
N GLY A 106 -11.71 -6.94 23.97
CA GLY A 106 -11.43 -8.01 24.93
C GLY A 106 -9.94 -8.27 25.09
N ASP A 107 -9.59 -9.53 25.33
CA ASP A 107 -8.20 -9.91 25.62
C ASP A 107 -7.31 -9.77 24.38
N ALA A 108 -6.21 -9.05 24.53
CA ALA A 108 -5.21 -8.90 23.49
C ALA A 108 -4.19 -10.04 23.59
N PRO A 109 -3.59 -10.46 22.47
CA PRO A 109 -2.48 -11.40 22.49
C PRO A 109 -1.23 -10.78 23.14
N THR A 110 -0.33 -11.63 23.58
CA THR A 110 1.02 -11.16 23.95
C THR A 110 1.75 -10.61 22.72
N ALA A 111 2.80 -9.82 22.96
CA ALA A 111 3.60 -9.28 21.86
C ALA A 111 4.18 -10.39 20.97
N ASN A 112 4.60 -11.51 21.55
CA ASN A 112 5.12 -12.65 20.80
C ASN A 112 4.06 -13.32 19.93
N VAL A 113 2.85 -13.45 20.44
CA VAL A 113 1.73 -14.03 19.69
C VAL A 113 1.31 -13.11 18.55
N GLU A 114 1.23 -11.80 18.81
CA GLU A 114 0.93 -10.83 17.74
C GLU A 114 1.99 -10.83 16.65
N ALA A 115 3.27 -10.90 17.03
CA ALA A 115 4.37 -10.99 16.06
C ALA A 115 4.27 -12.25 15.20
N ASP A 116 3.87 -13.38 15.79
CA ASP A 116 3.64 -14.63 15.04
C ASP A 116 2.48 -14.50 14.07
N LEU A 117 1.40 -13.84 14.47
CA LEU A 117 0.25 -13.58 13.59
C LEU A 117 0.68 -12.75 12.39
N HIS A 118 1.49 -11.71 12.60
CA HIS A 118 2.02 -10.89 11.50
C HIS A 118 2.96 -11.68 10.60
N HIS A 119 3.81 -12.53 11.17
CA HIS A 119 4.72 -13.37 10.40
C HIS A 119 3.95 -14.34 9.49
N ARG A 120 2.92 -14.98 10.02
CA ARG A 120 2.04 -15.88 9.25
C ARG A 120 1.30 -15.13 8.16
N ALA A 121 0.82 -13.92 8.46
CA ALA A 121 0.15 -13.07 7.48
C ALA A 121 1.10 -12.69 6.33
N HIS A 122 2.34 -12.33 6.65
CA HIS A 122 3.35 -12.01 5.65
C HIS A 122 3.64 -13.20 4.74
N ASP A 123 3.81 -14.38 5.31
CA ASP A 123 4.09 -15.60 4.53
C ASP A 123 2.92 -15.96 3.60
N ALA A 124 1.69 -15.71 4.01
CA ALA A 124 0.49 -16.05 3.24
C ALA A 124 0.08 -14.96 2.25
N CYS A 125 0.57 -13.73 2.40
CA CYS A 125 0.13 -12.58 1.61
C CYS A 125 0.45 -12.78 0.13
N PHE A 126 -0.59 -12.84 -0.71
CA PHE A 126 -0.46 -13.06 -2.15
C PHE A 126 0.43 -12.02 -2.81
N LEU A 127 0.26 -10.75 -2.45
CA LEU A 127 1.00 -9.66 -3.07
C LEU A 127 2.45 -9.63 -2.59
N ALA A 128 2.70 -9.92 -1.30
CA ALA A 128 4.07 -10.03 -0.80
C ALA A 128 4.85 -11.12 -1.54
N ASN A 129 4.17 -12.23 -1.86
CA ASN A 129 4.76 -13.34 -2.61
C ASN A 129 4.95 -13.05 -4.10
N SER A 130 4.37 -11.95 -4.60
CA SER A 130 4.36 -11.62 -6.03
C SER A 130 5.31 -10.50 -6.41
N VAL A 131 5.96 -9.86 -5.45
CA VAL A 131 6.77 -8.66 -5.70
C VAL A 131 8.23 -8.87 -5.33
N LYS A 132 9.11 -8.07 -5.93
CA LYS A 132 10.53 -8.02 -5.58
C LYS A 132 10.78 -7.13 -4.36
N THR A 133 9.86 -6.23 -4.08
CA THR A 133 9.93 -5.31 -2.94
C THR A 133 10.07 -6.10 -1.65
N GLU A 134 11.04 -5.73 -0.82
CA GLU A 134 11.15 -6.26 0.53
C GLU A 134 10.10 -5.60 1.42
N ILE A 135 9.32 -6.42 2.12
CA ILE A 135 8.24 -5.94 2.96
C ILE A 135 8.61 -6.23 4.40
N THR A 136 8.76 -5.17 5.19
CA THR A 136 9.03 -5.24 6.61
C THR A 136 7.75 -4.93 7.37
N VAL A 137 7.41 -5.74 8.35
CA VAL A 137 6.27 -5.50 9.23
C VAL A 137 6.80 -5.04 10.58
N ALA A 138 6.51 -3.78 10.92
CA ALA A 138 6.96 -3.13 12.15
C ALA A 138 5.75 -2.66 12.97
N PRO A 139 5.12 -3.56 13.75
CA PRO A 139 3.93 -3.23 14.51
C PRO A 139 4.15 -2.07 15.47
N VAL A 140 3.13 -1.23 15.65
CA VAL A 140 3.14 -0.07 16.54
C VAL A 140 2.26 -0.38 17.76
N SER A 141 2.74 0.03 18.93
CA SER A 141 2.02 -0.15 20.20
C SER A 141 0.89 0.87 20.37
#